data_02c4f53c2c6c74f4dd942e5178138263
#
_entry.id   02c4f53c2c6c74f4dd942e5178138263
#
_cell.length_a   1.000
_cell.length_b   1.000
_cell.length_c   1.000
_cell.angle_alpha   90.00
_cell.angle_beta   90.00
_cell.angle_gamma   90.00
#
_symmetry.space_group_name_H-M   'P 1'
#
loop_
_entity.id
_entity.type
_entity.pdbx_description
1 polymer ?
#
loop_
_entity_poly.entity_id
_entity_poly.type
_entity_poly.pdbx_seq_one_letter_code
_entity_poly.pdbx_strand_id
1 'polypeptide(L)'
;MKQSEEGIQNSIPDDIALKIASSLQVWDVCSLGSCSRFWRELCGSDCVWECLYRERWPALDLGKDSSAQDVKTHQFDPQIEPSLMGWRAMYIDKHNEMDCRATVVLNFVKHCSSSESIEVGHYLSAIEGLCSMQLGFKDVQMFLFKPKLSVLLNLIGLHYCIRWLGVPAEAIMEALGSCQISEREVCVQWWKLGRWFYGFRLRDESHSRTFSLLDIALDKEEEVLGVLRRGAIHEVIRVQISVAKPVSTPWSVQSPPTQN
;
A
#
# COMPACT_ATOMS: atom_id res chain seq x y z
N MET A 1 9.46 -63.89 -12.16
CA MET A 1 8.45 -62.92 -12.62
C MET A 1 8.48 -61.72 -11.68
N LYS A 2 9.13 -60.64 -12.08
CA LYS A 2 9.06 -59.35 -11.37
C LYS A 2 7.97 -58.53 -12.05
N GLN A 3 6.85 -58.33 -11.40
CA GLN A 3 5.83 -57.38 -11.84
C GLN A 3 6.37 -55.97 -11.61
N SER A 4 6.58 -55.23 -12.68
CA SER A 4 6.80 -53.79 -12.67
C SER A 4 5.47 -53.13 -12.30
N GLU A 5 5.37 -52.65 -11.09
CA GLU A 5 4.33 -51.67 -10.71
C GLU A 5 4.65 -50.36 -11.45
N GLU A 6 4.09 -50.21 -12.65
CA GLU A 6 3.93 -48.90 -13.26
C GLU A 6 2.92 -48.10 -12.45
N GLY A 7 3.43 -47.36 -11.45
CA GLY A 7 2.65 -46.36 -10.76
C GLY A 7 2.16 -45.36 -11.79
N ILE A 8 0.86 -45.31 -12.02
CA ILE A 8 0.18 -44.26 -12.76
C ILE A 8 0.45 -42.95 -11.98
N GLN A 9 1.53 -42.28 -12.32
CA GLN A 9 1.72 -40.90 -11.89
C GLN A 9 0.66 -40.09 -12.61
N ASN A 10 -0.43 -39.75 -11.92
CA ASN A 10 -1.35 -38.69 -12.33
C ASN A 10 -0.58 -37.34 -12.26
N SER A 11 0.36 -37.13 -13.18
CA SER A 11 1.03 -35.88 -13.32
C SER A 11 0.06 -34.91 -14.00
N ILE A 12 -0.15 -33.74 -13.35
CA ILE A 12 -0.90 -32.66 -13.97
C ILE A 12 -0.18 -32.31 -15.28
N PRO A 13 -0.90 -32.16 -16.41
CA PRO A 13 -0.30 -31.71 -17.65
C PRO A 13 0.42 -30.38 -17.47
N ASP A 14 1.57 -30.22 -18.13
CA ASP A 14 2.46 -29.05 -17.96
C ASP A 14 1.77 -27.72 -18.27
N ASP A 15 0.89 -27.68 -19.28
CA ASP A 15 0.10 -26.51 -19.64
C ASP A 15 -0.88 -26.08 -18.55
N ILE A 16 -1.52 -27.05 -17.88
CA ILE A 16 -2.41 -26.79 -16.74
C ILE A 16 -1.58 -26.33 -15.54
N ALA A 17 -0.47 -26.98 -15.28
CA ALA A 17 0.43 -26.63 -14.18
C ALA A 17 1.02 -25.21 -14.35
N LEU A 18 1.42 -24.82 -15.58
CA LEU A 18 1.84 -23.47 -15.90
C LEU A 18 0.75 -22.44 -15.69
N LYS A 19 -0.48 -22.75 -16.10
CA LYS A 19 -1.62 -21.85 -15.91
C LYS A 19 -1.92 -21.66 -14.41
N ILE A 20 -1.84 -22.71 -13.63
CA ILE A 20 -1.96 -22.61 -12.17
C ILE A 20 -0.86 -21.72 -11.60
N ALA A 21 0.42 -21.99 -11.93
CA ALA A 21 1.54 -21.22 -11.41
C ALA A 21 1.48 -19.74 -11.79
N SER A 22 1.06 -19.43 -13.03
CA SER A 22 0.92 -18.05 -13.52
C SER A 22 -0.25 -17.28 -12.89
N SER A 23 -1.22 -17.98 -12.26
CA SER A 23 -2.34 -17.34 -11.54
C SER A 23 -2.06 -17.13 -10.05
N LEU A 24 -0.93 -17.63 -9.55
CA LEU A 24 -0.56 -17.52 -8.14
C LEU A 24 0.22 -16.22 -7.86
N GLN A 25 0.15 -15.77 -6.60
CA GLN A 25 1.02 -14.71 -6.13
C GLN A 25 2.46 -15.22 -5.95
N VAL A 26 3.43 -14.31 -5.99
CA VAL A 26 4.87 -14.66 -5.91
C VAL A 26 5.20 -15.53 -4.70
N TRP A 27 4.59 -15.29 -3.55
CA TRP A 27 4.79 -16.08 -2.34
C TRP A 27 4.35 -17.53 -2.51
N ASP A 28 3.21 -17.71 -3.19
CA ASP A 28 2.64 -19.04 -3.45
C ASP A 28 3.44 -19.77 -4.51
N VAL A 29 3.92 -19.05 -5.54
CA VAL A 29 4.83 -19.61 -6.55
C VAL A 29 6.14 -20.10 -5.89
N CYS A 30 6.73 -19.30 -5.00
CA CYS A 30 7.92 -19.68 -4.27
C CYS A 30 7.66 -20.90 -3.35
N SER A 31 6.52 -20.93 -2.66
CA SER A 31 6.12 -22.01 -1.79
C SER A 31 5.86 -23.29 -2.58
N LEU A 32 5.13 -23.19 -3.70
CA LEU A 32 4.84 -24.29 -4.61
C LEU A 32 6.13 -24.88 -5.18
N GLY A 33 7.09 -24.03 -5.60
CA GLY A 33 8.40 -24.44 -6.09
C GLY A 33 9.25 -25.18 -5.05
N SER A 34 8.91 -25.13 -3.75
CA SER A 34 9.57 -25.90 -2.70
C SER A 34 8.98 -27.30 -2.51
N CYS A 35 7.78 -27.57 -3.02
CA CYS A 35 7.05 -28.82 -2.74
C CYS A 35 7.62 -30.05 -3.46
N SER A 36 8.07 -29.92 -4.71
CA SER A 36 8.62 -31.02 -5.49
C SER A 36 9.60 -30.53 -6.56
N ARG A 37 10.31 -31.50 -7.18
CA ARG A 37 11.22 -31.22 -8.30
C ARG A 37 10.46 -30.64 -9.51
N PHE A 38 9.34 -31.24 -9.86
CA PHE A 38 8.47 -30.80 -10.93
C PHE A 38 8.03 -29.34 -10.75
N TRP A 39 7.47 -29.00 -9.60
CA TRP A 39 7.04 -27.62 -9.31
C TRP A 39 8.21 -26.64 -9.24
N ARG A 40 9.40 -27.07 -8.81
CA ARG A 40 10.59 -26.22 -8.79
C ARG A 40 11.04 -25.82 -10.18
N GLU A 41 11.05 -26.76 -11.12
CA GLU A 41 11.41 -26.48 -12.50
C GLU A 41 10.37 -25.59 -13.16
N LEU A 42 9.10 -25.90 -12.99
CA LEU A 42 8.00 -25.14 -13.55
C LEU A 42 7.89 -23.72 -12.98
N CYS A 43 7.92 -23.55 -11.66
CA CYS A 43 7.91 -22.24 -11.00
C CYS A 43 9.21 -21.43 -11.21
N GLY A 44 10.29 -22.09 -11.65
CA GLY A 44 11.54 -21.46 -12.07
C GLY A 44 11.54 -21.00 -13.52
N SER A 45 10.53 -21.35 -14.30
CA SER A 45 10.49 -21.06 -15.74
C SER A 45 10.30 -19.56 -16.02
N ASP A 46 10.95 -19.06 -17.06
CA ASP A 46 10.88 -17.66 -17.44
C ASP A 46 9.48 -17.19 -17.79
N CYS A 47 8.63 -18.06 -18.37
CA CYS A 47 7.26 -17.69 -18.72
C CYS A 47 6.39 -17.35 -17.48
N VAL A 48 6.57 -18.05 -16.36
CA VAL A 48 5.87 -17.73 -15.10
C VAL A 48 6.33 -16.37 -14.58
N TRP A 49 7.64 -16.12 -14.55
CA TRP A 49 8.22 -14.87 -14.06
C TRP A 49 7.93 -13.67 -14.97
N GLU A 50 7.85 -13.89 -16.28
CA GLU A 50 7.39 -12.88 -17.22
C GLU A 50 5.95 -12.46 -16.95
N CYS A 51 5.03 -13.41 -16.77
CA CYS A 51 3.65 -13.11 -16.43
C CYS A 51 3.54 -12.31 -15.11
N LEU A 52 4.25 -12.75 -14.07
CA LEU A 52 4.28 -12.06 -12.77
C LEU A 52 4.87 -10.63 -12.88
N TYR A 53 5.92 -10.46 -13.67
CA TYR A 53 6.54 -9.16 -13.91
C TYR A 53 5.57 -8.20 -14.61
N ARG A 54 4.96 -8.64 -15.72
CA ARG A 54 4.01 -7.84 -16.51
C ARG A 54 2.73 -7.52 -15.73
N GLU A 55 2.22 -8.46 -14.91
CA GLU A 55 1.07 -8.21 -14.06
C GLU A 55 1.35 -7.13 -13.01
N ARG A 56 2.55 -7.13 -12.43
CA ARG A 56 2.90 -6.19 -11.37
C ARG A 56 3.27 -4.81 -11.90
N TRP A 57 3.95 -4.73 -13.06
CA TRP A 57 4.43 -3.49 -13.67
C TRP A 57 4.00 -3.35 -15.13
N PRO A 58 2.69 -3.21 -15.40
CA PRO A 58 2.16 -3.19 -16.77
C PRO A 58 2.62 -1.98 -17.60
N ALA A 59 2.96 -0.86 -16.96
CA ALA A 59 3.32 0.38 -17.65
C ALA A 59 4.67 0.35 -18.37
N LEU A 60 5.51 -0.66 -18.12
CA LEU A 60 6.81 -0.80 -18.79
C LEU A 60 6.70 -1.36 -20.22
N ASP A 61 5.54 -1.93 -20.60
CA ASP A 61 5.31 -2.45 -21.94
C ASP A 61 4.84 -1.38 -22.96
N LEU A 62 4.45 -0.18 -22.52
CA LEU A 62 3.89 0.86 -23.40
C LEU A 62 4.94 1.68 -24.16
N GLY A 63 6.23 1.37 -24.02
CA GLY A 63 7.32 2.09 -24.69
C GLY A 63 7.53 1.78 -26.18
N LYS A 64 6.72 0.93 -26.82
CA LYS A 64 6.94 0.53 -28.23
C LYS A 64 6.17 1.31 -29.27
N ASP A 65 5.14 2.08 -28.93
CA ASP A 65 4.34 2.83 -29.90
C ASP A 65 3.98 4.25 -29.42
N SER A 66 4.94 5.15 -29.41
CA SER A 66 4.63 6.59 -29.47
C SER A 66 5.85 7.38 -29.91
N SER A 67 5.93 7.61 -31.20
CA SER A 67 6.71 8.70 -31.80
C SER A 67 6.05 10.04 -31.45
N ALA A 68 6.62 10.83 -30.53
CA ALA A 68 6.61 12.29 -30.57
C ALA A 68 7.34 12.92 -29.38
N GLN A 69 8.49 13.50 -29.69
CA GLN A 69 9.07 14.78 -29.20
C GLN A 69 9.33 15.02 -27.71
N ASP A 70 10.64 15.08 -27.43
CA ASP A 70 11.37 16.02 -26.57
C ASP A 70 10.87 16.30 -25.13
N VAL A 71 11.45 15.58 -24.18
CA VAL A 71 12.05 16.22 -23.00
C VAL A 71 13.26 15.39 -22.55
N LYS A 72 14.45 16.01 -22.63
CA LYS A 72 15.71 15.48 -22.09
C LYS A 72 15.61 15.43 -20.58
N THR A 73 15.48 14.23 -20.02
CA THR A 73 15.76 13.94 -18.62
C THR A 73 16.53 12.66 -18.53
N HIS A 74 17.59 12.67 -17.76
CA HIS A 74 18.62 11.69 -17.50
C HIS A 74 18.33 10.24 -17.95
N GLN A 75 19.18 9.83 -18.87
CA GLN A 75 19.34 8.51 -19.44
C GLN A 75 19.42 7.42 -18.35
N PHE A 76 18.31 6.72 -18.13
CA PHE A 76 18.33 5.34 -17.69
C PHE A 76 18.03 4.51 -18.93
N ASP A 77 19.01 3.75 -19.37
CA ASP A 77 18.98 2.97 -20.61
C ASP A 77 17.92 1.84 -20.52
N PRO A 78 16.80 1.85 -21.28
CA PRO A 78 15.79 0.80 -21.20
C PRO A 78 16.05 -0.38 -22.12
N GLN A 79 17.26 -0.55 -22.64
CA GLN A 79 17.63 -1.67 -23.51
C GLN A 79 18.51 -2.71 -22.79
N ILE A 80 18.02 -3.23 -21.64
CA ILE A 80 18.52 -4.52 -21.19
C ILE A 80 17.59 -5.56 -21.83
N GLU A 81 18.05 -6.12 -22.94
CA GLU A 81 17.39 -7.27 -23.55
C GLU A 81 17.26 -8.38 -22.49
N PRO A 82 16.08 -9.01 -22.31
CA PRO A 82 15.86 -10.08 -21.33
C PRO A 82 16.78 -11.29 -21.52
N SER A 83 17.47 -11.36 -22.62
CA SER A 83 18.26 -12.52 -23.06
C SER A 83 19.49 -12.85 -22.20
N LEU A 84 19.96 -11.95 -21.33
CA LEU A 84 21.15 -12.18 -20.52
C LEU A 84 20.87 -12.53 -19.04
N MET A 85 19.77 -12.08 -18.44
CA MET A 85 19.54 -12.22 -16.99
C MET A 85 18.33 -13.09 -16.60
N GLY A 86 17.43 -13.45 -17.49
CA GLY A 86 16.19 -14.17 -17.19
C GLY A 86 15.16 -13.35 -16.41
N TRP A 87 13.88 -13.62 -16.63
CA TRP A 87 12.75 -12.86 -16.06
C TRP A 87 12.70 -12.87 -14.54
N ARG A 88 13.14 -13.99 -13.92
CA ARG A 88 13.20 -14.10 -12.45
C ARG A 88 14.17 -13.10 -11.84
N ALA A 89 15.36 -12.95 -12.43
CA ALA A 89 16.36 -11.99 -11.96
C ALA A 89 15.85 -10.56 -12.12
N MET A 90 15.26 -10.23 -13.28
CA MET A 90 14.63 -8.92 -13.52
C MET A 90 13.53 -8.63 -12.50
N TYR A 91 12.70 -9.61 -12.16
CA TYR A 91 11.67 -9.44 -11.13
C TYR A 91 12.28 -9.11 -9.77
N ILE A 92 13.34 -9.83 -9.37
CA ILE A 92 14.03 -9.62 -8.09
C ILE A 92 14.67 -8.25 -8.04
N ASP A 93 15.37 -7.83 -9.09
CA ASP A 93 16.03 -6.52 -9.16
C ASP A 93 15.00 -5.40 -9.09
N LYS A 94 13.90 -5.51 -9.85
CA LYS A 94 12.82 -4.52 -9.81
C LYS A 94 12.10 -4.49 -8.46
N HIS A 95 11.88 -5.65 -7.84
CA HIS A 95 11.32 -5.74 -6.50
C HIS A 95 12.19 -5.01 -5.46
N ASN A 96 13.50 -5.25 -5.50
CA ASN A 96 14.45 -4.62 -4.59
C ASN A 96 14.51 -3.11 -4.82
N GLU A 97 14.47 -2.66 -6.08
CA GLU A 97 14.37 -1.24 -6.41
C GLU A 97 13.13 -0.59 -5.80
N MET A 98 11.96 -1.22 -5.93
CA MET A 98 10.70 -0.71 -5.37
C MET A 98 10.70 -0.74 -3.84
N ASP A 99 11.30 -1.78 -3.23
CA ASP A 99 11.48 -1.86 -1.77
C ASP A 99 12.37 -0.72 -1.24
N CYS A 100 13.49 -0.44 -1.92
CA CYS A 100 14.35 0.69 -1.59
C CYS A 100 13.59 2.01 -1.67
N ARG A 101 12.82 2.23 -2.73
CA ARG A 101 12.01 3.44 -2.92
C ARG A 101 10.95 3.58 -1.80
N ALA A 102 10.21 2.52 -1.51
CA ALA A 102 9.24 2.51 -0.42
C ALA A 102 9.91 2.78 0.94
N THR A 103 11.09 2.20 1.19
CA THR A 103 11.85 2.36 2.42
C THR A 103 12.26 3.81 2.69
N VAL A 104 12.54 4.61 1.67
CA VAL A 104 12.81 6.05 1.82
C VAL A 104 11.62 6.76 2.44
N VAL A 105 10.40 6.51 1.93
CA VAL A 105 9.18 7.13 2.47
C VAL A 105 8.86 6.60 3.87
N LEU A 106 9.03 5.29 4.12
CA LEU A 106 8.85 4.73 5.45
C LEU A 106 9.76 5.40 6.50
N ASN A 107 11.02 5.61 6.17
CA ASN A 107 11.99 6.25 7.05
C ASN A 107 11.67 7.74 7.25
N PHE A 108 11.26 8.45 6.20
CA PHE A 108 10.81 9.83 6.30
C PHE A 108 9.63 9.95 7.27
N VAL A 109 8.59 9.14 7.10
CA VAL A 109 7.41 9.16 7.99
C VAL A 109 7.79 8.81 9.43
N LYS A 110 8.63 7.79 9.65
CA LYS A 110 9.12 7.44 11.00
C LYS A 110 9.87 8.60 11.66
N HIS A 111 10.62 9.38 10.89
CA HIS A 111 11.38 10.52 11.41
C HIS A 111 10.48 11.72 11.75
N CYS A 112 9.45 11.96 10.92
CA CYS A 112 8.51 13.06 11.08
C CYS A 112 7.37 12.76 12.06
N SER A 113 7.08 11.47 12.35
CA SER A 113 6.04 11.09 13.29
C SER A 113 6.58 11.09 14.73
N SER A 114 6.05 11.97 15.56
CA SER A 114 6.30 12.00 17.00
C SER A 114 5.07 11.48 17.74
N SER A 115 5.27 10.56 18.70
CA SER A 115 4.18 10.03 19.54
C SER A 115 2.99 9.50 18.74
N GLU A 116 3.24 8.73 17.66
CA GLU A 116 2.21 8.16 16.80
C GLU A 116 1.31 9.20 16.10
N SER A 117 1.82 10.40 15.88
CA SER A 117 1.12 11.46 15.17
C SER A 117 2.03 12.14 14.14
N ILE A 118 1.43 12.69 13.09
CA ILE A 118 2.11 13.40 12.01
C ILE A 118 1.33 14.68 11.66
N GLU A 119 2.05 15.77 11.44
CA GLU A 119 1.46 17.01 10.92
C GLU A 119 1.14 16.84 9.41
N VAL A 120 0.06 17.48 8.97
CA VAL A 120 -0.44 17.34 7.59
C VAL A 120 0.60 17.73 6.52
N GLY A 121 1.48 18.68 6.81
CA GLY A 121 2.57 19.05 5.88
C GLY A 121 3.49 17.86 5.58
N HIS A 122 3.96 17.16 6.61
CA HIS A 122 4.78 15.96 6.44
C HIS A 122 4.00 14.79 5.82
N TYR A 123 2.70 14.67 6.16
CA TYR A 123 1.82 13.69 5.56
C TYR A 123 1.69 13.88 4.04
N LEU A 124 1.47 15.10 3.58
CA LEU A 124 1.39 15.44 2.15
C LEU A 124 2.74 15.24 1.45
N SER A 125 3.85 15.65 2.08
CA SER A 125 5.20 15.42 1.55
C SER A 125 5.52 13.93 1.40
N ALA A 126 5.01 13.07 2.30
CA ALA A 126 5.16 11.62 2.15
C ALA A 126 4.40 11.09 0.93
N ILE A 127 3.19 11.59 0.66
CA ILE A 127 2.41 11.23 -0.53
C ILE A 127 3.12 11.71 -1.81
N GLU A 128 3.63 12.94 -1.83
CA GLU A 128 4.42 13.47 -2.94
C GLU A 128 5.69 12.64 -3.17
N GLY A 129 6.32 12.16 -2.09
CA GLY A 129 7.43 11.22 -2.16
C GLY A 129 7.05 9.91 -2.87
N LEU A 130 5.90 9.30 -2.55
CA LEU A 130 5.40 8.11 -3.24
C LEU A 130 5.14 8.40 -4.73
N CYS A 131 4.59 9.58 -5.04
CA CYS A 131 4.33 10.00 -6.41
C CYS A 131 5.65 10.15 -7.21
N SER A 132 6.65 10.84 -6.66
CA SER A 132 7.94 11.01 -7.32
C SER A 132 8.69 9.70 -7.54
N MET A 133 8.47 8.71 -6.68
CA MET A 133 9.06 7.38 -6.78
C MET A 133 8.29 6.42 -7.67
N GLN A 134 7.11 6.83 -8.17
CA GLN A 134 6.28 6.07 -9.12
C GLN A 134 5.97 4.64 -8.67
N LEU A 135 5.61 4.44 -7.39
CA LEU A 135 5.16 3.14 -6.92
C LEU A 135 3.80 2.79 -7.54
N GLY A 136 3.68 1.57 -8.07
CA GLY A 136 2.40 1.05 -8.53
C GLY A 136 1.51 0.56 -7.39
N PHE A 137 0.23 0.29 -7.68
CA PHE A 137 -0.74 -0.18 -6.68
C PHE A 137 -0.27 -1.46 -5.96
N LYS A 138 0.22 -2.45 -6.72
CA LYS A 138 0.76 -3.71 -6.17
C LYS A 138 1.97 -3.48 -5.27
N ASP A 139 2.80 -2.46 -5.56
CA ASP A 139 3.94 -2.09 -4.71
C ASP A 139 3.47 -1.46 -3.40
N VAL A 140 2.47 -0.55 -3.46
CA VAL A 140 1.86 0.02 -2.25
C VAL A 140 1.25 -1.07 -1.38
N GLN A 141 0.50 -2.00 -1.98
CA GLN A 141 -0.08 -3.15 -1.27
C GLN A 141 1.02 -3.98 -0.58
N MET A 142 2.11 -4.26 -1.30
CA MET A 142 3.20 -5.08 -0.79
C MET A 142 4.03 -4.40 0.30
N PHE A 143 4.31 -3.10 0.17
CA PHE A 143 5.25 -2.42 1.05
C PHE A 143 4.59 -1.57 2.14
N LEU A 144 3.41 -0.99 1.87
CA LEU A 144 2.73 -0.08 2.80
C LEU A 144 1.49 -0.69 3.47
N PHE A 145 0.76 -1.62 2.82
CA PHE A 145 -0.43 -2.23 3.43
C PHE A 145 -0.06 -3.42 4.32
N LYS A 146 0.73 -3.16 5.35
CA LYS A 146 1.18 -4.19 6.31
C LYS A 146 0.60 -3.92 7.70
N PRO A 147 0.00 -4.90 8.37
CA PRO A 147 -0.56 -4.74 9.73
C PRO A 147 0.49 -4.33 10.77
N LYS A 148 1.75 -4.71 10.54
CA LYS A 148 2.89 -4.40 11.44
C LYS A 148 3.40 -2.96 11.31
N LEU A 149 3.04 -2.26 10.24
CA LEU A 149 3.40 -0.86 10.07
C LEU A 149 2.45 0.04 10.86
N SER A 150 2.87 1.29 11.11
CA SER A 150 1.97 2.30 11.64
C SER A 150 0.76 2.49 10.71
N VAL A 151 -0.44 2.68 11.28
CA VAL A 151 -1.64 2.98 10.50
C VAL A 151 -1.49 4.28 9.68
N LEU A 152 -0.64 5.20 10.12
CA LEU A 152 -0.31 6.42 9.36
C LEU A 152 0.32 6.09 8.00
N LEU A 153 1.21 5.09 7.96
CA LEU A 153 1.81 4.62 6.71
C LEU A 153 0.78 3.93 5.80
N ASN A 154 -0.13 3.16 6.39
CA ASN A 154 -1.23 2.57 5.63
C ASN A 154 -2.14 3.66 5.05
N LEU A 155 -2.47 4.70 5.82
CA LEU A 155 -3.28 5.83 5.36
C LEU A 155 -2.59 6.62 4.24
N ILE A 156 -1.27 6.87 4.34
CA ILE A 156 -0.48 7.53 3.29
C ILE A 156 -0.56 6.72 1.99
N GLY A 157 -0.32 5.40 2.07
CA GLY A 157 -0.44 4.51 0.91
C GLY A 157 -1.86 4.49 0.32
N LEU A 158 -2.88 4.43 1.17
CA LEU A 158 -4.28 4.46 0.77
C LEU A 158 -4.64 5.77 0.04
N HIS A 159 -4.29 6.91 0.63
CA HIS A 159 -4.57 8.21 0.02
C HIS A 159 -3.81 8.41 -1.31
N TYR A 160 -2.58 7.90 -1.41
CA TYR A 160 -1.83 7.86 -2.65
C TYR A 160 -2.54 7.03 -3.73
N CYS A 161 -3.04 5.82 -3.39
CA CYS A 161 -3.79 4.98 -4.33
C CYS A 161 -5.07 5.65 -4.83
N ILE A 162 -5.84 6.28 -3.94
CA ILE A 162 -7.09 6.96 -4.31
C ILE A 162 -6.81 8.16 -5.20
N ARG A 163 -5.88 9.03 -4.80
CA ARG A 163 -5.71 10.35 -5.40
C ARG A 163 -4.81 10.35 -6.63
N TRP A 164 -3.71 9.61 -6.60
CA TRP A 164 -2.67 9.67 -7.64
C TRP A 164 -2.76 8.51 -8.61
N LEU A 165 -3.03 7.32 -8.11
CA LEU A 165 -3.17 6.16 -8.98
C LEU A 165 -4.59 5.99 -9.54
N GLY A 166 -5.60 6.63 -8.94
CA GLY A 166 -6.99 6.51 -9.37
C GLY A 166 -7.52 5.08 -9.28
N VAL A 167 -7.05 4.31 -8.29
CA VAL A 167 -7.44 2.90 -8.13
C VAL A 167 -8.93 2.83 -7.76
N PRO A 168 -9.73 1.98 -8.41
CA PRO A 168 -11.13 1.78 -8.07
C PRO A 168 -11.34 1.37 -6.61
N ALA A 169 -12.42 1.86 -5.99
CA ALA A 169 -12.72 1.59 -4.58
C ALA A 169 -12.82 0.09 -4.27
N GLU A 170 -13.39 -0.70 -5.19
CA GLU A 170 -13.52 -2.15 -5.04
C GLU A 170 -12.16 -2.85 -4.91
N ALA A 171 -11.18 -2.47 -5.74
CA ALA A 171 -9.83 -3.02 -5.69
C ALA A 171 -9.09 -2.60 -4.41
N ILE A 172 -9.34 -1.38 -3.93
CA ILE A 172 -8.78 -0.89 -2.66
C ILE A 172 -9.37 -1.67 -1.48
N MET A 173 -10.71 -1.86 -1.43
CA MET A 173 -11.36 -2.62 -0.38
C MET A 173 -10.87 -4.07 -0.31
N GLU A 174 -10.73 -4.73 -1.46
CA GLU A 174 -10.15 -6.06 -1.55
C GLU A 174 -8.72 -6.11 -1.00
N ALA A 175 -7.89 -5.14 -1.38
CA ALA A 175 -6.52 -5.04 -0.90
C ALA A 175 -6.43 -4.78 0.61
N LEU A 176 -7.26 -3.88 1.16
CA LEU A 176 -7.32 -3.61 2.60
C LEU A 176 -7.77 -4.85 3.37
N GLY A 177 -8.78 -5.58 2.86
CA GLY A 177 -9.28 -6.82 3.45
C GLY A 177 -8.24 -7.94 3.43
N SER A 178 -7.60 -8.19 2.29
CA SER A 178 -6.56 -9.21 2.15
C SER A 178 -5.33 -8.94 3.03
N CYS A 179 -5.00 -7.67 3.24
CA CYS A 179 -3.91 -7.25 4.12
C CYS A 179 -4.33 -7.13 5.61
N GLN A 180 -5.60 -7.36 5.94
CA GLN A 180 -6.14 -7.28 7.31
C GLN A 180 -5.93 -5.92 7.98
N ILE A 181 -6.11 -4.83 7.24
CA ILE A 181 -5.94 -3.46 7.73
C ILE A 181 -7.19 -2.59 7.58
N SER A 182 -8.30 -3.13 7.08
CA SER A 182 -9.56 -2.39 6.83
C SER A 182 -10.07 -1.64 8.06
N GLU A 183 -10.07 -2.30 9.21
CA GLU A 183 -10.63 -1.80 10.48
C GLU A 183 -9.64 -0.97 11.31
N ARG A 184 -8.46 -0.68 10.75
CA ARG A 184 -7.49 0.15 11.46
C ARG A 184 -7.94 1.59 11.44
N GLU A 185 -7.96 2.21 12.63
CA GLU A 185 -8.50 3.55 12.82
C GLU A 185 -7.41 4.62 12.94
N VAL A 186 -7.71 5.76 12.38
CA VAL A 186 -6.93 6.99 12.51
C VAL A 186 -7.82 8.11 13.03
N CYS A 187 -7.22 9.04 13.76
CA CYS A 187 -7.86 10.26 14.24
C CYS A 187 -7.25 11.45 13.50
N VAL A 188 -8.09 12.23 12.84
CA VAL A 188 -7.70 13.52 12.25
C VAL A 188 -8.27 14.63 13.10
N GLN A 189 -7.40 15.51 13.54
CA GLN A 189 -7.73 16.67 14.34
C GLN A 189 -7.32 17.94 13.59
N TRP A 190 -8.22 18.91 13.50
CA TRP A 190 -7.92 20.19 12.85
C TRP A 190 -8.46 21.36 13.65
N TRP A 191 -7.77 22.49 13.55
CA TRP A 191 -8.12 23.71 14.24
C TRP A 191 -8.47 24.78 13.22
N LYS A 192 -9.65 25.39 13.41
CA LYS A 192 -10.13 26.51 12.61
C LYS A 192 -9.90 27.82 13.36
N LEU A 193 -9.44 28.85 12.65
CA LEU A 193 -9.26 30.18 13.19
C LEU A 193 -10.61 30.78 13.60
N GLY A 194 -10.70 31.26 14.83
CA GLY A 194 -11.89 31.95 15.32
C GLY A 194 -12.15 33.25 14.52
N ARG A 195 -13.39 33.45 14.10
CA ARG A 195 -13.81 34.62 13.30
C ARG A 195 -13.93 35.87 14.15
N TRP A 196 -13.76 37.03 13.54
CA TRP A 196 -14.09 38.32 14.13
C TRP A 196 -15.60 38.55 14.04
N PHE A 197 -16.21 38.88 15.19
CA PHE A 197 -17.62 39.20 15.27
C PHE A 197 -17.82 40.43 16.14
N TYR A 198 -18.39 41.51 15.61
CA TYR A 198 -18.61 42.81 16.27
C TYR A 198 -17.40 43.33 17.07
N GLY A 199 -16.20 43.23 16.51
CA GLY A 199 -14.98 43.73 17.15
C GLY A 199 -14.33 42.75 18.16
N PHE A 200 -14.92 41.60 18.37
CA PHE A 200 -14.36 40.54 19.23
C PHE A 200 -13.95 39.34 18.38
N ARG A 201 -12.78 38.77 18.65
CA ARG A 201 -12.34 37.51 18.06
C ARG A 201 -12.92 36.34 18.84
N LEU A 202 -13.67 35.49 18.16
CA LEU A 202 -14.11 34.21 18.72
C LEU A 202 -12.90 33.31 18.97
N ARG A 203 -13.06 32.32 19.86
CA ARG A 203 -12.03 31.31 20.13
C ARG A 203 -11.84 30.42 18.90
N ASP A 204 -10.61 29.92 18.73
CA ASP A 204 -10.31 28.91 17.72
C ASP A 204 -11.10 27.62 18.03
N GLU A 205 -11.71 27.05 16.99
CA GLU A 205 -12.48 25.82 17.09
C GLU A 205 -11.60 24.62 16.79
N SER A 206 -11.68 23.59 17.62
CA SER A 206 -11.04 22.31 17.36
C SER A 206 -12.05 21.25 16.98
N HIS A 207 -11.77 20.54 15.92
CA HIS A 207 -12.56 19.44 15.41
C HIS A 207 -11.72 18.17 15.45
N SER A 208 -12.36 17.03 15.70
CA SER A 208 -11.71 15.72 15.72
C SER A 208 -12.64 14.67 15.13
N ARG A 209 -12.11 13.81 14.28
CA ARG A 209 -12.83 12.69 13.68
C ARG A 209 -11.97 11.45 13.70
N THR A 210 -12.56 10.36 14.14
CA THR A 210 -11.95 9.01 14.07
C THR A 210 -12.71 8.20 13.05
N PHE A 211 -11.99 7.50 12.18
CA PHE A 211 -12.54 6.68 11.10
C PHE A 211 -11.59 5.53 10.76
N SER A 212 -12.13 4.49 10.16
CA SER A 212 -11.36 3.37 9.67
C SER A 212 -10.74 3.65 8.28
N LEU A 213 -9.72 2.88 7.90
CA LEU A 213 -9.18 2.96 6.54
C LEU A 213 -10.24 2.59 5.49
N LEU A 214 -11.19 1.71 5.84
CA LEU A 214 -12.30 1.33 4.99
C LEU A 214 -13.25 2.51 4.73
N ASP A 215 -13.54 3.35 5.74
CA ASP A 215 -14.42 4.51 5.57
C ASP A 215 -13.83 5.52 4.58
N ILE A 216 -12.51 5.70 4.59
CA ILE A 216 -11.79 6.52 3.60
C ILE A 216 -11.91 5.92 2.19
N ALA A 217 -11.75 4.59 2.06
CA ALA A 217 -11.86 3.92 0.77
C ALA A 217 -13.26 4.03 0.15
N LEU A 218 -14.30 4.11 1.01
CA LEU A 218 -15.70 4.26 0.62
C LEU A 218 -16.15 5.73 0.45
N ASP A 219 -15.24 6.69 0.57
CA ASP A 219 -15.49 8.16 0.47
C ASP A 219 -16.60 8.65 1.45
N LYS A 220 -16.77 7.95 2.59
CA LYS A 220 -17.77 8.30 3.60
C LYS A 220 -17.41 9.55 4.40
N GLU A 221 -16.15 9.92 4.43
CA GLU A 221 -15.59 11.02 5.24
C GLU A 221 -15.12 12.19 4.36
N GLU A 222 -16.03 12.75 3.54
CA GLU A 222 -15.70 13.82 2.57
C GLU A 222 -15.07 15.05 3.21
N GLU A 223 -15.55 15.48 4.40
CA GLU A 223 -14.98 16.61 5.12
C GLU A 223 -13.53 16.36 5.50
N VAL A 224 -13.25 15.16 6.04
CA VAL A 224 -11.89 14.77 6.46
C VAL A 224 -10.97 14.65 5.25
N LEU A 225 -11.43 14.02 4.18
CA LEU A 225 -10.67 13.95 2.92
C LEU A 225 -10.38 15.34 2.38
N GLY A 226 -11.33 16.27 2.48
CA GLY A 226 -11.14 17.66 2.12
C GLY A 226 -10.02 18.33 2.92
N VAL A 227 -9.94 18.10 4.22
CA VAL A 227 -8.88 18.61 5.11
C VAL A 227 -7.54 17.95 4.79
N LEU A 228 -7.50 16.64 4.61
CA LEU A 228 -6.28 15.88 4.27
C LEU A 228 -5.72 16.28 2.89
N ARG A 229 -6.57 16.62 1.94
CA ARG A 229 -6.17 17.04 0.59
C ARG A 229 -5.60 18.45 0.55
N ARG A 230 -6.19 19.37 1.30
CA ARG A 230 -5.84 20.81 1.29
C ARG A 230 -4.77 21.16 2.32
N GLY A 231 -4.73 20.41 3.44
CA GLY A 231 -3.84 20.75 4.54
C GLY A 231 -4.29 21.97 5.33
N ALA A 232 -3.34 22.61 5.99
CA ALA A 232 -3.58 23.82 6.78
C ALA A 232 -3.61 25.06 5.87
N ILE A 233 -4.78 25.36 5.30
CA ILE A 233 -5.01 26.52 4.43
C ILE A 233 -6.28 27.28 4.84
N HIS A 234 -6.35 28.56 4.46
CA HIS A 234 -7.44 29.47 4.79
C HIS A 234 -7.72 29.54 6.29
N GLU A 235 -8.93 29.15 6.72
CA GLU A 235 -9.33 29.18 8.13
C GLU A 235 -8.75 28.02 8.97
N VAL A 236 -8.21 26.97 8.31
CA VAL A 236 -7.60 25.82 8.98
C VAL A 236 -6.13 26.13 9.25
N ILE A 237 -5.80 26.38 10.51
CA ILE A 237 -4.46 26.79 10.93
C ILE A 237 -3.52 25.62 11.24
N ARG A 238 -4.08 24.45 11.57
CA ARG A 238 -3.33 23.24 11.90
C ARG A 238 -4.15 22.01 11.58
N VAL A 239 -3.50 20.96 11.09
CA VAL A 239 -4.09 19.61 10.94
C VAL A 239 -3.07 18.58 11.43
N GLN A 240 -3.51 17.70 12.32
CA GLN A 240 -2.72 16.64 12.89
C GLN A 240 -3.43 15.29 12.68
N ILE A 241 -2.68 14.30 12.28
CA ILE A 241 -3.15 12.95 12.03
C ILE A 241 -2.48 12.05 13.04
N SER A 242 -3.24 11.23 13.76
CA SER A 242 -2.71 10.34 14.80
C SER A 242 -3.36 8.96 14.74
N VAL A 243 -2.71 7.99 15.34
CA VAL A 243 -3.31 6.68 15.60
C VAL A 243 -4.49 6.86 16.55
N ALA A 244 -5.64 6.27 16.25
CA ALA A 244 -6.77 6.30 17.16
C ALA A 244 -6.39 5.58 18.46
N LYS A 245 -6.53 6.25 19.59
CA LYS A 245 -6.35 5.63 20.90
C LYS A 245 -7.63 4.87 21.24
N PRO A 246 -7.53 3.63 21.75
CA PRO A 246 -8.70 2.96 22.26
C PRO A 246 -9.33 3.86 23.34
N VAL A 247 -10.63 4.14 23.18
CA VAL A 247 -11.37 4.89 24.19
C VAL A 247 -11.32 4.06 25.47
N SER A 248 -10.44 4.42 26.40
CA SER A 248 -10.49 3.90 27.75
C SER A 248 -11.80 4.40 28.36
N THR A 249 -12.80 3.51 28.45
CA THR A 249 -14.06 3.79 29.14
C THR A 249 -13.74 4.14 30.58
N PRO A 250 -14.03 5.38 31.06
CA PRO A 250 -13.60 5.84 32.39
C PRO A 250 -14.46 5.31 33.56
N TRP A 251 -15.24 4.26 33.38
CA TRP A 251 -16.16 3.78 34.40
C TRP A 251 -16.11 2.26 34.50
N SER A 252 -15.05 1.73 35.15
CA SER A 252 -15.23 0.50 35.92
C SER A 252 -15.95 0.91 37.20
N VAL A 253 -17.25 0.65 37.25
CA VAL A 253 -18.05 0.72 38.50
C VAL A 253 -17.35 -0.15 39.53
N GLN A 254 -16.66 0.47 40.51
CA GLN A 254 -16.24 -0.21 41.69
C GLN A 254 -17.50 -0.64 42.43
N SER A 255 -17.77 -1.95 42.43
CA SER A 255 -18.77 -2.54 43.30
C SER A 255 -18.41 -2.21 44.75
N PRO A 256 -19.38 -1.73 45.60
CA PRO A 256 -19.10 -1.43 46.99
C PRO A 256 -18.69 -2.71 47.73
N PRO A 257 -17.77 -2.63 48.68
CA PRO A 257 -17.38 -3.78 49.45
C PRO A 257 -18.57 -4.30 50.27
N THR A 258 -18.89 -5.57 50.10
CA THR A 258 -19.85 -6.29 50.94
C THR A 258 -19.31 -6.33 52.37
N GLN A 259 -19.92 -5.59 53.31
CA GLN A 259 -19.68 -5.74 54.73
C GLN A 259 -20.35 -7.04 55.19
N ASN A 260 -19.55 -7.96 55.70
CA ASN A 260 -19.96 -9.04 56.59
C ASN A 260 -19.69 -8.61 58.03
#